data_e858a402bbded61ec1d76493b1c5cae9
#
_entry.id   e858a402bbded61ec1d76493b1c5cae9
#
_cell.length_a   1.000
_cell.length_b   1.000
_cell.length_c   1.000
_cell.angle_alpha   90.00
_cell.angle_beta   90.00
_cell.angle_gamma   90.00
#
_symmetry.space_group_name_H-M   'P 1'
#
loop_
_entity.id
_entity.type
_entity.pdbx_description
1 polymer ?
#
loop_
_entity_poly.entity_id
_entity_poly.type
_entity_poly.pdbx_seq_one_letter_code
_entity_poly.pdbx_strand_id
1 'polypeptide(L)'
;MSYLPNTRVGDMYELQLPVTIPPVVKTRVALFRTSADPPHNGHRSIVTTLGYQFDYVAVWASDNPWKVGQSPIGMRMDMLGLAIADLDTPGTVKLHPELSHPYTAVTLERARRLWPSAEFTFVIGADLVKQLPGWHRSADVIRWANILVFPRPGYGLYEEDLAELRAHGAQVAIATPLTQHHISSSTLRQGCPERPDEIPAVVQAYIQQNNLYPCPANSPTTP
;
A
#
# COMPACT_ATOMS: atom_id res chain seq x y z
N MET A 1 54.42 38.98 48.44
CA MET A 1 53.08 38.46 48.71
C MET A 1 52.18 38.96 47.57
N SER A 2 51.97 38.12 46.57
CA SER A 2 51.18 38.42 45.36
C SER A 2 49.77 37.84 45.55
N TYR A 3 48.79 38.72 45.53
CA TYR A 3 47.37 38.39 45.56
C TYR A 3 46.94 37.82 44.20
N LEU A 4 46.48 36.60 44.16
CA LEU A 4 45.74 36.04 43.01
C LEU A 4 44.28 36.46 43.11
N PRO A 5 43.67 36.96 42.01
CA PRO A 5 42.26 37.27 42.01
C PRO A 5 41.41 36.01 42.04
N ASN A 6 40.44 35.98 42.93
CA ASN A 6 39.46 34.89 43.16
C ASN A 6 38.41 34.94 42.04
N THR A 7 38.56 34.13 41.01
CA THR A 7 37.62 34.01 39.91
C THR A 7 36.39 33.25 40.43
N ARG A 8 35.22 33.87 40.52
CA ARG A 8 33.95 33.23 40.93
C ARG A 8 33.50 32.29 39.83
N VAL A 9 33.15 31.04 40.19
CA VAL A 9 32.61 30.00 39.34
C VAL A 9 31.26 30.37 38.64
N GLY A 10 30.70 31.54 38.93
CA GLY A 10 29.43 32.04 38.40
C GLY A 10 29.46 32.56 36.95
N ASP A 11 30.66 32.88 36.41
CA ASP A 11 30.74 33.59 35.11
C ASP A 11 30.89 32.63 33.91
N MET A 12 30.76 31.31 34.10
CA MET A 12 30.93 30.29 33.03
C MET A 12 29.60 29.78 32.45
N TYR A 13 28.48 30.38 32.77
CA TYR A 13 27.16 29.95 32.26
C TYR A 13 26.58 30.81 31.16
N GLU A 14 27.38 31.66 30.55
CA GLU A 14 26.91 32.44 29.40
C GLU A 14 27.22 31.71 28.09
N LEU A 15 26.14 31.53 27.31
CA LEU A 15 26.01 30.96 25.96
C LEU A 15 25.59 29.49 25.88
N GLN A 16 24.52 29.09 26.54
CA GLN A 16 23.69 28.03 26.00
C GLN A 16 22.82 28.64 24.89
N LEU A 17 23.31 28.59 23.65
CA LEU A 17 22.44 28.79 22.50
C LEU A 17 21.26 27.79 22.64
N PRO A 18 20.02 28.21 22.38
CA PRO A 18 18.90 27.29 22.44
C PRO A 18 19.18 26.15 21.46
N VAL A 19 19.33 24.94 21.96
CA VAL A 19 19.45 23.74 21.12
C VAL A 19 18.10 23.59 20.43
N THR A 20 18.02 24.09 19.20
CA THR A 20 16.84 23.87 18.35
C THR A 20 16.88 22.40 17.94
N ILE A 21 16.12 21.56 18.64
CA ILE A 21 15.91 20.17 18.24
C ILE A 21 15.11 20.25 16.94
N PRO A 22 15.66 19.79 15.79
CA PRO A 22 14.88 19.79 14.56
C PRO A 22 13.63 18.91 14.75
N PRO A 23 12.50 19.26 14.15
CA PRO A 23 11.30 18.45 14.24
C PRO A 23 11.63 17.02 13.80
N VAL A 24 11.20 16.03 14.59
CA VAL A 24 11.35 14.62 14.22
C VAL A 24 10.51 14.37 12.98
N VAL A 25 11.17 14.25 11.83
CA VAL A 25 10.49 13.89 10.58
C VAL A 25 10.09 12.43 10.69
N LYS A 26 8.79 12.18 10.75
CA LYS A 26 8.26 10.81 10.77
C LYS A 26 8.40 10.18 9.40
N THR A 27 8.86 8.94 9.34
CA THR A 27 8.84 8.15 8.11
C THR A 27 7.39 7.98 7.64
N ARG A 28 7.10 8.38 6.41
CA ARG A 28 5.77 8.22 5.79
C ARG A 28 5.70 6.86 5.12
N VAL A 29 4.84 5.99 5.64
CA VAL A 29 4.68 4.62 5.17
C VAL A 29 3.34 4.45 4.48
N ALA A 30 3.35 4.13 3.18
CA ALA A 30 2.16 3.70 2.46
C ALA A 30 1.94 2.20 2.66
N LEU A 31 0.71 1.82 2.98
CA LEU A 31 0.27 0.45 3.20
C LEU A 31 -0.67 0.06 2.06
N PHE A 32 -0.20 -0.76 1.13
CA PHE A 32 -0.95 -1.17 -0.05
C PHE A 32 -1.21 -2.67 -0.07
N ARG A 33 -2.49 -3.04 0.09
CA ARG A 33 -2.95 -4.41 -0.09
C ARG A 33 -3.72 -4.57 -1.39
N THR A 34 -3.51 -5.68 -2.08
CA THR A 34 -4.24 -6.02 -3.29
C THR A 34 -4.57 -7.51 -3.35
N SER A 35 -5.54 -7.90 -4.16
CA SER A 35 -5.77 -9.34 -4.43
C SER A 35 -4.58 -9.98 -5.13
N ALA A 36 -3.94 -9.27 -6.06
CA ALA A 36 -2.79 -9.73 -6.86
C ALA A 36 -3.01 -11.09 -7.52
N ASP A 37 -4.14 -11.30 -8.17
CA ASP A 37 -4.61 -12.61 -8.64
C ASP A 37 -5.06 -12.58 -10.13
N PRO A 38 -4.13 -12.44 -11.09
CA PRO A 38 -2.72 -12.08 -10.95
C PRO A 38 -2.48 -10.57 -10.72
N PRO A 39 -1.27 -10.17 -10.28
CA PRO A 39 -0.84 -8.78 -10.34
C PRO A 39 -0.66 -8.37 -11.82
N HIS A 40 -0.89 -7.09 -12.11
CA HIS A 40 -0.86 -6.52 -13.45
C HIS A 40 -0.28 -5.09 -13.43
N ASN A 41 -0.08 -4.50 -14.60
CA ASN A 41 0.54 -3.17 -14.73
C ASN A 41 -0.23 -2.06 -14.00
N GLY A 42 -1.54 -2.20 -13.80
CA GLY A 42 -2.32 -1.29 -12.93
C GLY A 42 -1.84 -1.32 -11.47
N HIS A 43 -1.50 -2.49 -10.93
CA HIS A 43 -0.91 -2.58 -9.59
C HIS A 43 0.49 -1.95 -9.55
N ARG A 44 1.32 -2.22 -10.57
CA ARG A 44 2.65 -1.60 -10.69
C ARG A 44 2.57 -0.08 -10.71
N SER A 45 1.66 0.48 -11.52
CA SER A 45 1.43 1.94 -11.61
C SER A 45 1.07 2.54 -10.24
N ILE A 46 0.19 1.89 -9.46
CA ILE A 46 -0.14 2.33 -8.10
C ILE A 46 1.12 2.31 -7.23
N VAL A 47 1.85 1.20 -7.19
CA VAL A 47 3.05 1.06 -6.35
C VAL A 47 4.13 2.05 -6.76
N THR A 48 4.34 2.28 -8.07
CA THR A 48 5.26 3.31 -8.57
C THR A 48 4.84 4.70 -8.09
N THR A 49 3.55 5.06 -8.25
CA THR A 49 3.03 6.34 -7.76
C THR A 49 3.30 6.53 -6.26
N LEU A 50 3.07 5.50 -5.46
CA LEU A 50 3.34 5.53 -4.02
C LEU A 50 4.84 5.68 -3.72
N GLY A 51 5.72 5.00 -4.47
CA GLY A 51 7.18 5.10 -4.33
C GLY A 51 7.74 6.49 -4.62
N TYR A 52 7.02 7.32 -5.39
CA TYR A 52 7.36 8.74 -5.57
C TYR A 52 6.82 9.66 -4.47
N GLN A 53 5.83 9.22 -3.70
CA GLN A 53 5.13 10.05 -2.71
C GLN A 53 5.50 9.72 -1.27
N PHE A 54 5.98 8.52 -0.99
CA PHE A 54 6.25 8.01 0.36
C PHE A 54 7.69 7.54 0.51
N ASP A 55 8.20 7.60 1.73
CA ASP A 55 9.55 7.16 2.04
C ASP A 55 9.64 5.62 2.02
N TYR A 56 8.52 4.96 2.33
CA TYR A 56 8.41 3.51 2.33
C TYR A 56 7.02 3.05 1.86
N VAL A 57 6.99 2.00 1.05
CA VAL A 57 5.76 1.36 0.54
C VAL A 57 5.78 -0.12 0.91
N ALA A 58 4.91 -0.50 1.83
CA ALA A 58 4.69 -1.89 2.19
C ALA A 58 3.56 -2.48 1.34
N VAL A 59 3.85 -3.57 0.62
CA VAL A 59 2.93 -4.20 -0.34
C VAL A 59 2.68 -5.64 0.06
N TRP A 60 1.44 -6.14 -0.04
CA TRP A 60 1.13 -7.56 0.20
C TRP A 60 -0.13 -8.01 -0.52
N ALA A 61 -0.25 -9.32 -0.76
CA ALA A 61 -1.48 -9.92 -1.23
C ALA A 61 -2.47 -10.06 -0.07
N SER A 62 -3.74 -9.69 -0.31
CA SER A 62 -4.77 -9.73 0.73
C SER A 62 -5.22 -11.16 1.01
N ASP A 63 -5.23 -11.54 2.28
CA ASP A 63 -5.96 -12.71 2.76
C ASP A 63 -7.45 -12.32 2.92
N ASN A 64 -8.27 -12.73 1.97
CA ASN A 64 -9.70 -12.44 1.98
C ASN A 64 -10.49 -13.74 1.89
N PRO A 65 -10.90 -14.33 3.02
CA PRO A 65 -11.60 -15.60 3.06
C PRO A 65 -13.01 -15.59 2.43
N TRP A 66 -13.56 -14.38 2.24
CA TRP A 66 -14.89 -14.22 1.60
C TRP A 66 -14.81 -14.17 0.08
N LYS A 67 -13.60 -14.11 -0.51
CA LYS A 67 -13.41 -14.07 -1.95
C LYS A 67 -13.07 -15.46 -2.48
N VAL A 68 -14.09 -16.14 -3.01
CA VAL A 68 -13.97 -17.51 -3.56
C VAL A 68 -13.19 -17.53 -4.88
N GLY A 69 -12.50 -18.63 -5.18
CA GLY A 69 -11.83 -18.88 -6.46
C GLY A 69 -10.53 -18.09 -6.66
N GLN A 70 -9.91 -17.64 -5.58
CA GLN A 70 -8.58 -17.06 -5.65
C GLN A 70 -7.49 -18.14 -5.65
N SER A 71 -6.37 -17.85 -6.35
CA SER A 71 -5.16 -18.66 -6.23
C SER A 71 -4.64 -18.65 -4.79
N PRO A 72 -3.89 -19.69 -4.36
CA PRO A 72 -3.28 -19.75 -3.04
C PRO A 72 -2.51 -18.47 -2.70
N ILE A 73 -2.62 -18.02 -1.45
CA ILE A 73 -2.04 -16.74 -1.04
C ILE A 73 -0.52 -16.68 -1.25
N GLY A 74 0.20 -17.79 -1.05
CA GLY A 74 1.64 -17.89 -1.31
C GLY A 74 1.96 -17.56 -2.78
N MET A 75 1.26 -18.17 -3.73
CA MET A 75 1.46 -17.90 -5.16
C MET A 75 1.15 -16.44 -5.53
N ARG A 76 0.12 -15.85 -4.91
CA ARG A 76 -0.20 -14.43 -5.13
C ARG A 76 0.86 -13.50 -4.54
N MET A 77 1.47 -13.86 -3.41
CA MET A 77 2.62 -13.15 -2.83
C MET A 77 3.84 -13.25 -3.74
N ASP A 78 4.16 -14.45 -4.24
CA ASP A 78 5.29 -14.67 -5.15
C ASP A 78 5.13 -13.82 -6.42
N MET A 79 3.97 -13.90 -7.08
CA MET A 79 3.67 -13.08 -8.25
C MET A 79 3.76 -11.59 -7.97
N LEU A 80 3.27 -11.14 -6.81
CA LEU A 80 3.31 -9.72 -6.42
C LEU A 80 4.76 -9.27 -6.16
N GLY A 81 5.56 -10.11 -5.50
CA GLY A 81 6.99 -9.87 -5.31
C GLY A 81 7.72 -9.72 -6.65
N LEU A 82 7.47 -10.62 -7.60
CA LEU A 82 8.02 -10.54 -8.96
C LEU A 82 7.56 -9.26 -9.69
N ALA A 83 6.29 -8.87 -9.52
CA ALA A 83 5.74 -7.69 -10.19
C ALA A 83 6.34 -6.36 -9.71
N ILE A 84 6.91 -6.30 -8.51
CA ILE A 84 7.46 -5.08 -7.92
C ILE A 84 8.99 -5.08 -7.83
N ALA A 85 9.65 -6.20 -8.13
CA ALA A 85 11.10 -6.37 -7.89
C ALA A 85 11.98 -5.40 -8.69
N ASP A 86 11.53 -4.99 -9.87
CA ASP A 86 12.26 -4.13 -10.81
C ASP A 86 11.77 -2.67 -10.81
N LEU A 87 10.93 -2.29 -9.83
CA LEU A 87 10.48 -0.90 -9.72
C LEU A 87 11.60 -0.01 -9.22
N ASP A 88 11.93 1.00 -10.03
CA ASP A 88 12.87 2.06 -9.67
C ASP A 88 12.08 3.29 -9.18
N THR A 89 12.15 3.53 -7.87
CA THR A 89 11.45 4.65 -7.22
C THR A 89 12.31 5.25 -6.12
N PRO A 90 12.18 6.56 -5.82
CA PRO A 90 12.92 7.21 -4.72
C PRO A 90 12.62 6.57 -3.34
N GLY A 91 11.37 6.19 -3.10
CA GLY A 91 10.95 5.50 -1.88
C GLY A 91 11.21 4.00 -1.95
N THR A 92 11.47 3.41 -0.80
CA THR A 92 11.69 1.96 -0.69
C THR A 92 10.37 1.19 -0.86
N VAL A 93 10.30 0.29 -1.84
CA VAL A 93 9.15 -0.62 -2.05
C VAL A 93 9.52 -2.02 -1.62
N LYS A 94 8.75 -2.64 -0.71
CA LYS A 94 8.99 -4.02 -0.26
C LYS A 94 7.70 -4.82 -0.06
N LEU A 95 7.82 -6.12 -0.34
CA LEU A 95 6.78 -7.11 -0.02
C LEU A 95 6.79 -7.42 1.49
N HIS A 96 5.60 -7.43 2.11
CA HIS A 96 5.40 -7.65 3.54
C HIS A 96 4.30 -8.71 3.80
N PRO A 97 4.59 -10.00 3.58
CA PRO A 97 3.62 -11.08 3.79
C PRO A 97 3.05 -11.12 5.21
N GLU A 98 3.84 -10.74 6.21
CA GLU A 98 3.47 -10.69 7.62
C GLU A 98 2.35 -9.67 7.93
N LEU A 99 2.13 -8.70 7.04
CA LEU A 99 1.02 -7.75 7.17
C LEU A 99 -0.32 -8.35 6.72
N SER A 100 -0.29 -9.47 5.97
CA SER A 100 -1.51 -10.07 5.44
C SER A 100 -2.42 -10.57 6.56
N HIS A 101 -3.66 -10.07 6.58
CA HIS A 101 -4.71 -10.48 7.50
C HIS A 101 -6.07 -10.09 6.91
N PRO A 102 -7.17 -10.86 7.17
CA PRO A 102 -8.53 -10.52 6.74
C PRO A 102 -8.97 -9.12 7.20
N TYR A 103 -8.64 -8.74 8.43
CA TYR A 103 -9.04 -7.46 9.03
C TYR A 103 -7.94 -6.42 8.96
N THR A 104 -8.25 -5.26 8.36
CA THR A 104 -7.31 -4.13 8.20
C THR A 104 -6.83 -3.58 9.55
N ALA A 105 -7.67 -3.57 10.57
CA ALA A 105 -7.26 -3.14 11.91
C ALA A 105 -6.09 -3.97 12.46
N VAL A 106 -6.11 -5.29 12.26
CA VAL A 106 -5.02 -6.19 12.68
C VAL A 106 -3.75 -5.94 11.84
N THR A 107 -3.91 -5.70 10.54
CA THR A 107 -2.80 -5.28 9.67
C THR A 107 -2.12 -4.01 10.20
N LEU A 108 -2.90 -3.00 10.56
CA LEU A 108 -2.38 -1.75 11.12
C LEU A 108 -1.71 -1.94 12.49
N GLU A 109 -2.22 -2.82 13.33
CA GLU A 109 -1.52 -3.20 14.57
C GLU A 109 -0.14 -3.79 14.31
N ARG A 110 -0.04 -4.69 13.31
CA ARG A 110 1.25 -5.27 12.89
C ARG A 110 2.18 -4.20 12.34
N ALA A 111 1.70 -3.32 11.45
CA ALA A 111 2.48 -2.23 10.89
C ALA A 111 3.02 -1.29 11.98
N ARG A 112 2.20 -0.94 12.97
CA ARG A 112 2.62 -0.08 14.10
C ARG A 112 3.68 -0.73 15.00
N ARG A 113 3.75 -2.06 15.05
CA ARG A 113 4.84 -2.76 15.74
C ARG A 113 6.13 -2.75 14.93
N LEU A 114 6.04 -2.85 13.59
CA LEU A 114 7.20 -2.79 12.69
C LEU A 114 7.80 -1.38 12.60
N TRP A 115 6.94 -0.36 12.59
CA TRP A 115 7.33 1.06 12.45
C TRP A 115 6.66 1.93 13.51
N PRO A 116 7.11 1.88 14.79
CA PRO A 116 6.40 2.55 15.90
C PRO A 116 6.27 4.06 15.76
N SER A 117 7.21 4.71 15.07
CA SER A 117 7.27 6.17 14.90
C SER A 117 6.80 6.64 13.52
N ALA A 118 6.28 5.74 12.68
CA ALA A 118 5.85 6.09 11.33
C ALA A 118 4.49 6.78 11.30
N GLU A 119 4.27 7.56 10.24
CA GLU A 119 2.95 8.02 9.81
C GLU A 119 2.44 7.08 8.73
N PHE A 120 1.27 6.49 8.95
CA PHE A 120 0.69 5.53 8.02
C PHE A 120 -0.34 6.16 7.11
N THR A 121 -0.31 5.74 5.84
CA THR A 121 -1.37 5.98 4.87
C THR A 121 -1.83 4.63 4.31
N PHE A 122 -3.09 4.29 4.55
CA PHE A 122 -3.70 3.07 4.03
C PHE A 122 -4.32 3.35 2.67
N VAL A 123 -3.93 2.56 1.67
CA VAL A 123 -4.30 2.77 0.26
C VAL A 123 -5.48 1.88 -0.10
N ILE A 124 -6.55 2.48 -0.64
CA ILE A 124 -7.75 1.77 -1.09
C ILE A 124 -8.14 2.18 -2.51
N GLY A 125 -8.84 1.31 -3.21
CA GLY A 125 -9.55 1.68 -4.45
C GLY A 125 -10.86 2.39 -4.16
N ALA A 126 -11.36 3.15 -5.11
CA ALA A 126 -12.64 3.86 -5.01
C ALA A 126 -13.83 2.92 -4.68
N ASP A 127 -13.75 1.66 -5.12
CA ASP A 127 -14.75 0.61 -4.84
C ASP A 127 -14.87 0.23 -3.35
N LEU A 128 -13.91 0.63 -2.52
CA LEU A 128 -13.88 0.32 -1.09
C LEU A 128 -14.31 1.50 -0.18
N VAL A 129 -14.47 2.69 -0.73
CA VAL A 129 -14.79 3.92 0.04
C VAL A 129 -16.07 3.74 0.85
N LYS A 130 -17.16 3.33 0.21
CA LYS A 130 -18.45 3.08 0.87
C LYS A 130 -18.44 1.91 1.87
N GLN A 131 -17.49 1.00 1.72
CA GLN A 131 -17.42 -0.20 2.57
C GLN A 131 -16.63 0.06 3.86
N LEU A 132 -15.70 1.02 3.85
CA LEU A 132 -14.77 1.26 4.96
C LEU A 132 -15.46 1.52 6.31
N PRO A 133 -16.55 2.30 6.41
CA PRO A 133 -17.25 2.50 7.68
C PRO A 133 -17.74 1.19 8.32
N GLY A 134 -18.11 0.19 7.50
CA GLY A 134 -18.56 -1.13 7.95
C GLY A 134 -17.44 -2.14 8.23
N TRP A 135 -16.17 -1.79 8.09
CA TRP A 135 -15.09 -2.72 8.35
C TRP A 135 -14.93 -3.01 9.84
N HIS A 136 -14.41 -4.22 10.15
CA HIS A 136 -14.09 -4.59 11.51
C HIS A 136 -13.17 -3.56 12.16
N ARG A 137 -13.62 -2.94 13.25
CA ARG A 137 -12.89 -1.89 13.98
C ARG A 137 -12.49 -0.71 13.07
N SER A 138 -13.41 -0.26 12.21
CA SER A 138 -13.19 0.86 11.27
C SER A 138 -12.69 2.13 11.96
N ALA A 139 -13.18 2.44 13.18
CA ALA A 139 -12.72 3.57 13.98
C ALA A 139 -11.21 3.50 14.29
N ASP A 140 -10.66 2.31 14.56
CA ASP A 140 -9.23 2.12 14.77
C ASP A 140 -8.45 2.30 13.46
N VAL A 141 -8.98 1.81 12.33
CA VAL A 141 -8.38 2.00 11.01
C VAL A 141 -8.24 3.48 10.70
N ILE A 142 -9.33 4.25 10.86
CA ILE A 142 -9.38 5.69 10.61
C ILE A 142 -8.45 6.47 11.55
N ARG A 143 -8.36 6.07 12.82
CA ARG A 143 -7.51 6.71 13.80
C ARG A 143 -6.01 6.46 13.56
N TRP A 144 -5.65 5.32 12.99
CA TRP A 144 -4.25 4.88 12.89
C TRP A 144 -3.61 5.17 11.55
N ALA A 145 -4.39 5.47 10.51
CA ALA A 145 -3.87 5.75 9.19
C ALA A 145 -4.70 6.81 8.46
N ASN A 146 -4.03 7.64 7.68
CA ASN A 146 -4.66 8.43 6.63
C ASN A 146 -5.17 7.49 5.55
N ILE A 147 -6.21 7.89 4.83
CA ILE A 147 -6.79 7.11 3.73
C ILE A 147 -6.43 7.75 2.41
N LEU A 148 -5.76 7.02 1.53
CA LEU A 148 -5.46 7.44 0.16
C LEU A 148 -6.30 6.61 -0.82
N VAL A 149 -7.19 7.28 -1.53
CA VAL A 149 -8.12 6.65 -2.47
C VAL A 149 -7.56 6.73 -3.89
N PHE A 150 -7.32 5.58 -4.51
CA PHE A 150 -7.04 5.51 -5.95
C PHE A 150 -8.34 5.42 -6.74
N PRO A 151 -8.56 6.36 -7.69
CA PRO A 151 -9.66 6.25 -8.65
C PRO A 151 -9.60 4.92 -9.41
N ARG A 152 -10.75 4.33 -9.65
CA ARG A 152 -10.84 3.07 -10.39
C ARG A 152 -11.86 3.21 -11.52
N PRO A 153 -11.51 2.88 -12.77
CA PRO A 153 -12.46 2.91 -13.88
C PRO A 153 -13.70 2.07 -13.57
N GLY A 154 -14.88 2.64 -13.88
CA GLY A 154 -16.16 2.00 -13.60
C GLY A 154 -16.72 2.20 -12.17
N TYR A 155 -15.95 2.82 -11.28
CA TYR A 155 -16.40 3.16 -9.92
C TYR A 155 -16.41 4.67 -9.74
N GLY A 156 -17.59 5.24 -9.61
CA GLY A 156 -17.74 6.67 -9.28
C GLY A 156 -17.18 6.95 -7.88
N LEU A 157 -16.44 8.03 -7.75
CA LEU A 157 -16.02 8.58 -6.49
C LEU A 157 -16.85 9.83 -6.23
N TYR A 158 -17.76 9.76 -5.27
CA TYR A 158 -18.69 10.84 -4.97
C TYR A 158 -18.23 11.58 -3.72
N GLU A 159 -18.39 12.91 -3.74
CA GLU A 159 -18.02 13.74 -2.59
C GLU A 159 -18.80 13.38 -1.32
N GLU A 160 -20.03 12.91 -1.46
CA GLU A 160 -20.87 12.44 -0.34
C GLU A 160 -20.22 11.27 0.41
N ASP A 161 -19.64 10.29 -0.32
CA ASP A 161 -18.96 9.14 0.27
C ASP A 161 -17.67 9.54 1.00
N LEU A 162 -16.95 10.52 0.46
CA LEU A 162 -15.75 11.08 1.10
C LEU A 162 -16.11 11.92 2.33
N ALA A 163 -17.22 12.68 2.27
CA ALA A 163 -17.73 13.46 3.38
C ALA A 163 -18.15 12.55 4.55
N GLU A 164 -18.76 11.40 4.27
CA GLU A 164 -19.09 10.39 5.28
C GLU A 164 -17.83 9.88 5.99
N LEU A 165 -16.79 9.51 5.25
CA LEU A 165 -15.52 9.07 5.84
C LEU A 165 -14.89 10.17 6.70
N ARG A 166 -14.90 11.43 6.23
CA ARG A 166 -14.37 12.57 6.99
C ARG A 166 -15.20 12.84 8.26
N ALA A 167 -16.51 12.66 8.21
CA ALA A 167 -17.39 12.77 9.38
C ALA A 167 -17.07 11.70 10.45
N HIS A 168 -16.55 10.52 10.04
CA HIS A 168 -16.01 9.51 10.95
C HIS A 168 -14.58 9.82 11.44
N GLY A 169 -14.01 10.97 11.08
CA GLY A 169 -12.69 11.42 11.50
C GLY A 169 -11.53 10.99 10.57
N ALA A 170 -11.82 10.41 9.40
CA ALA A 170 -10.79 10.02 8.45
C ALA A 170 -10.14 11.24 7.79
N GLN A 171 -8.82 11.24 7.69
CA GLN A 171 -8.10 12.10 6.77
C GLN A 171 -8.04 11.41 5.41
N VAL A 172 -8.76 11.96 4.41
CA VAL A 172 -8.92 11.33 3.11
C VAL A 172 -8.33 12.21 2.02
N ALA A 173 -7.44 11.63 1.22
CA ALA A 173 -6.89 12.22 0.00
C ALA A 173 -7.21 11.33 -1.21
N ILE A 174 -7.29 11.95 -2.39
CA ILE A 174 -7.46 11.26 -3.67
C ILE A 174 -6.12 11.24 -4.38
N ALA A 175 -5.68 10.06 -4.78
CA ALA A 175 -4.44 9.90 -5.54
C ALA A 175 -4.62 10.34 -6.99
N THR A 176 -3.56 10.93 -7.55
CA THR A 176 -3.40 11.12 -8.98
C THR A 176 -2.42 10.06 -9.48
N PRO A 177 -2.89 8.96 -10.10
CA PRO A 177 -1.99 7.92 -10.60
C PRO A 177 -1.13 8.44 -11.76
N LEU A 178 0.15 8.03 -11.81
CA LEU A 178 1.07 8.37 -12.90
C LEU A 178 0.56 7.83 -14.25
N THR A 179 -0.07 6.66 -14.23
CA THR A 179 -0.67 6.01 -15.41
C THR A 179 -1.98 5.34 -14.99
N GLN A 180 -3.02 5.53 -15.80
CA GLN A 180 -4.29 4.83 -15.61
C GLN A 180 -4.33 3.54 -16.45
N HIS A 181 -4.76 2.46 -15.85
CA HIS A 181 -4.96 1.19 -16.51
C HIS A 181 -6.41 0.73 -16.35
N HIS A 182 -7.05 0.37 -17.46
CA HIS A 182 -8.44 -0.13 -17.50
C HIS A 182 -8.47 -1.65 -17.41
N ILE A 183 -7.80 -2.21 -16.39
CA ILE A 183 -7.62 -3.64 -16.23
C ILE A 183 -8.00 -4.10 -14.83
N SER A 184 -8.49 -5.33 -14.72
CA SER A 184 -8.72 -6.00 -13.45
C SER A 184 -8.20 -7.44 -13.48
N SER A 185 -7.74 -7.93 -12.33
CA SER A 185 -7.34 -9.34 -12.18
C SER A 185 -8.48 -10.29 -12.56
N SER A 186 -9.74 -9.93 -12.30
CA SER A 186 -10.90 -10.76 -12.66
C SER A 186 -11.05 -10.91 -14.17
N THR A 187 -10.89 -9.83 -14.93
CA THR A 187 -10.91 -9.86 -16.40
C THR A 187 -9.78 -10.73 -16.95
N LEU A 188 -8.58 -10.63 -16.36
CA LEU A 188 -7.43 -11.44 -16.77
C LEU A 188 -7.65 -12.93 -16.54
N ARG A 189 -8.28 -13.34 -15.42
CA ARG A 189 -8.60 -14.74 -15.16
C ARG A 189 -9.64 -15.32 -16.12
N GLN A 190 -10.58 -14.49 -16.58
CA GLN A 190 -11.67 -14.93 -17.48
C GLN A 190 -11.25 -14.97 -18.94
N GLY A 191 -10.28 -14.15 -19.34
CA GLY A 191 -9.97 -13.90 -20.76
C GLY A 191 -8.85 -14.74 -21.35
N CYS A 192 -8.33 -15.78 -20.69
CA CYS A 192 -7.04 -16.36 -21.01
C CYS A 192 -5.89 -15.32 -21.05
N PRO A 193 -4.67 -15.61 -20.67
CA PRO A 193 -3.59 -14.62 -20.61
C PRO A 193 -3.07 -14.15 -21.98
N GLU A 194 -3.95 -14.00 -22.97
CA GLU A 194 -3.62 -13.47 -24.30
C GLU A 194 -3.43 -11.94 -24.34
N ARG A 195 -3.29 -11.30 -23.16
CA ARG A 195 -2.93 -9.88 -23.07
C ARG A 195 -1.54 -9.71 -22.46
N PRO A 196 -0.50 -10.05 -23.22
CA PRO A 196 0.88 -10.04 -22.72
C PRO A 196 1.31 -8.65 -22.24
N ASP A 197 0.75 -7.58 -22.79
CA ASP A 197 1.13 -6.20 -22.45
C ASP A 197 0.58 -5.72 -21.09
N GLU A 198 -0.35 -6.45 -20.48
CA GLU A 198 -1.02 -6.01 -19.24
C GLU A 198 -0.43 -6.68 -17.99
N ILE A 199 0.29 -7.80 -18.15
CA ILE A 199 0.95 -8.53 -17.05
C ILE A 199 2.47 -8.46 -17.26
N PRO A 200 3.27 -8.15 -16.24
CA PRO A 200 4.74 -8.19 -16.36
C PRO A 200 5.22 -9.56 -16.84
N ALA A 201 6.21 -9.59 -17.75
CA ALA A 201 6.70 -10.82 -18.37
C ALA A 201 7.15 -11.88 -17.34
N VAL A 202 7.78 -11.44 -16.24
CA VAL A 202 8.21 -12.32 -15.13
C VAL A 202 7.01 -12.98 -14.43
N VAL A 203 5.89 -12.27 -14.31
CA VAL A 203 4.64 -12.81 -13.74
C VAL A 203 3.97 -13.76 -14.72
N GLN A 204 4.00 -13.47 -16.02
CA GLN A 204 3.49 -14.39 -17.05
C GLN A 204 4.26 -15.71 -17.03
N ALA A 205 5.59 -15.67 -16.95
CA ALA A 205 6.43 -16.87 -16.83
C ALA A 205 6.06 -17.70 -15.59
N TYR A 206 5.85 -17.04 -14.45
CA TYR A 206 5.41 -17.72 -13.22
C TYR A 206 4.03 -18.37 -13.38
N ILE A 207 3.07 -17.69 -14.01
CA ILE A 207 1.72 -18.20 -14.30
C ILE A 207 1.81 -19.48 -15.14
N GLN A 208 2.63 -19.48 -16.21
CA GLN A 208 2.82 -20.61 -17.10
C GLN A 208 3.49 -21.81 -16.39
N GLN A 209 4.56 -21.55 -15.63
CA GLN A 209 5.28 -22.59 -14.88
C GLN A 209 4.42 -23.29 -13.83
N ASN A 210 3.47 -22.57 -13.22
CA ASN A 210 2.60 -23.09 -12.17
C ASN A 210 1.20 -23.48 -12.67
N ASN A 211 0.96 -23.47 -14.00
CA ASN A 211 -0.34 -23.78 -14.62
C ASN A 211 -1.51 -23.00 -13.98
N LEU A 212 -1.30 -21.72 -13.65
CA LEU A 212 -2.34 -20.88 -13.09
C LEU A 212 -3.25 -20.34 -14.20
N TYR A 213 -4.52 -20.15 -13.89
CA TYR A 213 -5.54 -19.60 -14.80
C TYR A 213 -5.61 -20.34 -16.16
N PRO A 214 -5.83 -21.68 -16.16
CA PRO A 214 -5.89 -22.43 -17.40
C PRO A 214 -7.02 -21.91 -18.29
N CYS A 215 -6.73 -21.71 -19.57
CA CYS A 215 -7.76 -21.42 -20.55
C CYS A 215 -8.75 -22.57 -20.60
N PRO A 216 -10.06 -22.33 -20.62
CA PRO A 216 -11.01 -23.36 -20.99
C PRO A 216 -10.59 -23.89 -22.36
N ALA A 217 -10.34 -25.21 -22.45
CA ALA A 217 -10.02 -25.84 -23.74
C ALA A 217 -11.11 -25.42 -24.75
N ASN A 218 -10.69 -24.92 -25.89
CA ASN A 218 -11.60 -24.69 -27.02
C ASN A 218 -12.43 -25.94 -27.18
N SER A 219 -13.71 -25.89 -26.87
CA SER A 219 -14.62 -26.99 -27.22
C SER A 219 -14.48 -27.17 -28.71
N PRO A 220 -14.18 -28.43 -29.21
CA PRO A 220 -14.06 -28.64 -30.62
C PRO A 220 -15.38 -28.20 -31.25
N THR A 221 -15.30 -27.26 -32.18
CA THR A 221 -16.39 -26.96 -33.09
C THR A 221 -16.77 -28.27 -33.76
N THR A 222 -17.85 -28.88 -33.33
CA THR A 222 -18.44 -30.04 -34.01
C THR A 222 -18.82 -29.60 -35.42
N PRO A 223 -18.44 -30.37 -36.47
CA PRO A 223 -18.70 -30.06 -37.84
C PRO A 223 -20.16 -30.05 -38.20
#